data_b9a09fed81b5aa065b16517986b5c7d2
#
_entry.id   b9a09fed81b5aa065b16517986b5c7d2
#
_cell.length_a   1.000
_cell.length_b   1.000
_cell.length_c   1.000
_cell.angle_alpha   90.00
_cell.angle_beta   90.00
_cell.angle_gamma   90.00
#
_symmetry.space_group_name_H-M   'P 1'
#
loop_
_entity.id
_entity.type
_entity.pdbx_description
1 polymer ?
#
loop_
_entity_poly.entity_id
_entity_poly.type
_entity_poly.pdbx_seq_one_letter_code
_entity_poly.pdbx_strand_id
1 'polypeptide(L)'
;MEKNLNFLDRNEFNYSPSKEVVEALKNFDINKLCFYTRIYDEGKKSILSVFLSELYDIDETQVLLGYGGEDILKQAVHYFLTQEDGNKTMLIPKFSWWYYKSIADEVNGHTLQYPLYEDGNTFKYDFETLKDMIQKENPKILLLASPNNP
;
A
#
# COMPACT_ATOMS: atom_id res chain seq x y z
N MET A 1 -3.69 27.24 -11.82
CA MET A 1 -4.20 26.02 -12.49
C MET A 1 -5.42 26.42 -13.29
N GLU A 2 -5.45 26.10 -14.57
CA GLU A 2 -6.62 26.31 -15.43
C GLU A 2 -7.76 25.44 -14.91
N LYS A 3 -8.93 26.07 -14.70
CA LYS A 3 -10.08 25.48 -14.00
C LYS A 3 -10.78 24.30 -14.71
N ASN A 4 -10.30 23.88 -15.89
CA ASN A 4 -10.95 22.86 -16.73
C ASN A 4 -10.03 21.74 -17.21
N LEU A 5 -8.83 21.58 -16.62
CA LEU A 5 -7.92 20.53 -16.99
C LEU A 5 -8.02 19.36 -15.99
N ASN A 6 -8.42 18.20 -16.47
CA ASN A 6 -8.38 16.94 -15.71
C ASN A 6 -7.13 16.17 -16.13
N PHE A 7 -6.28 15.88 -15.17
CA PHE A 7 -5.09 15.05 -15.38
C PHE A 7 -5.49 13.57 -15.29
N LEU A 8 -5.35 12.84 -16.40
CA LEU A 8 -5.72 11.43 -16.50
C LEU A 8 -4.51 10.51 -16.76
N ASP A 9 -3.32 11.08 -16.77
CA ASP A 9 -2.05 10.38 -17.00
C ASP A 9 -1.47 9.70 -15.76
N ARG A 10 -2.04 10.05 -14.60
CA ARG A 10 -1.71 9.47 -13.29
C ARG A 10 -3.00 9.26 -12.49
N ASN A 11 -2.93 8.46 -11.43
CA ASN A 11 -4.06 8.23 -10.54
C ASN A 11 -4.23 9.40 -9.54
N GLU A 12 -4.34 10.61 -10.04
CA GLU A 12 -4.50 11.81 -9.25
C GLU A 12 -5.98 12.10 -8.94
N PHE A 13 -6.23 12.56 -7.74
CA PHE A 13 -7.55 13.03 -7.34
C PHE A 13 -7.75 14.47 -7.82
N ASN A 14 -8.50 14.64 -8.91
CA ASN A 14 -8.68 15.93 -9.61
C ASN A 14 -9.64 16.91 -8.91
N TYR A 15 -10.01 16.66 -7.66
CA TYR A 15 -10.89 17.52 -6.88
C TYR A 15 -10.11 18.16 -5.73
N SER A 16 -10.63 19.29 -5.24
CA SER A 16 -10.08 19.93 -4.05
C SER A 16 -10.29 19.04 -2.81
N PRO A 17 -9.39 19.13 -1.82
CA PRO A 17 -9.64 18.52 -0.51
C PRO A 17 -10.96 19.04 0.09
N SER A 18 -11.54 18.29 1.04
CA SER A 18 -12.74 18.74 1.73
C SER A 18 -12.51 20.06 2.47
N LYS A 19 -13.58 20.78 2.75
CA LYS A 19 -13.48 22.06 3.48
C LYS A 19 -12.86 21.87 4.86
N GLU A 20 -13.16 20.78 5.54
CA GLU A 20 -12.63 20.44 6.85
C GLU A 20 -11.12 20.24 6.81
N VAL A 21 -10.60 19.56 5.78
CA VAL A 21 -9.15 19.37 5.58
C VAL A 21 -8.47 20.73 5.32
N VAL A 22 -9.07 21.57 4.46
CA VAL A 22 -8.54 22.90 4.16
C VAL A 22 -8.50 23.77 5.41
N GLU A 23 -9.56 23.79 6.21
CA GLU A 23 -9.61 24.55 7.46
C GLU A 23 -8.64 24.02 8.52
N ALA A 24 -8.50 22.70 8.65
CA ALA A 24 -7.52 22.10 9.55
C ALA A 24 -6.08 22.52 9.19
N LEU A 25 -5.74 22.53 7.90
CA LEU A 25 -4.41 22.98 7.44
C LEU A 25 -4.18 24.46 7.69
N LYS A 26 -5.18 25.32 7.48
CA LYS A 26 -5.07 26.77 7.75
C LYS A 26 -4.89 27.09 9.23
N ASN A 27 -5.50 26.30 10.09
CA ASN A 27 -5.48 26.50 11.54
C ASN A 27 -4.35 25.71 12.23
N PHE A 28 -3.55 24.97 11.46
CA PHE A 28 -2.45 24.20 12.00
C PHE A 28 -1.35 25.14 12.55
N ASP A 29 -0.95 24.87 13.80
CA ASP A 29 0.17 25.58 14.40
C ASP A 29 1.49 25.08 13.81
N ILE A 30 2.06 25.86 12.88
CA ILE A 30 3.30 25.50 12.16
C ILE A 30 4.51 25.28 13.08
N ASN A 31 4.51 25.85 14.29
CA ASN A 31 5.60 25.66 15.24
C ASN A 31 5.66 24.22 15.74
N LYS A 32 4.56 23.45 15.66
CA LYS A 32 4.52 22.05 16.02
C LYS A 32 5.33 21.15 15.07
N LEU A 33 5.62 21.60 13.86
CA LEU A 33 6.45 20.84 12.91
C LEU A 33 7.89 20.61 13.41
N CYS A 34 8.35 21.39 14.37
CA CYS A 34 9.70 21.28 14.94
C CYS A 34 9.78 20.26 16.10
N PHE A 35 8.67 19.66 16.51
CA PHE A 35 8.63 18.79 17.67
C PHE A 35 8.28 17.37 17.30
N TYR A 36 8.88 16.43 18.01
CA TYR A 36 8.43 15.04 18.00
C TYR A 36 7.09 14.90 18.74
N THR A 37 6.31 13.90 18.35
CA THR A 37 5.09 13.56 19.11
C THR A 37 5.46 13.12 20.52
N ARG A 38 4.58 13.43 21.49
CA ARG A 38 4.72 13.05 22.90
C ARG A 38 3.82 11.87 23.30
N ILE A 39 2.95 11.43 22.41
CA ILE A 39 2.01 10.35 22.70
C ILE A 39 2.70 8.99 22.95
N TYR A 40 3.96 8.86 22.60
CA TYR A 40 4.78 7.68 22.93
C TYR A 40 4.92 7.43 24.42
N ASP A 41 4.88 8.47 25.24
CA ASP A 41 4.93 8.35 26.70
C ASP A 41 3.72 7.58 27.25
N GLU A 42 2.64 7.52 26.49
CA GLU A 42 1.41 6.76 26.78
C GLU A 42 1.42 5.37 26.12
N GLY A 43 2.52 4.96 25.49
CA GLY A 43 2.64 3.68 24.78
C GLY A 43 1.91 3.62 23.44
N LYS A 44 1.57 4.78 22.87
CA LYS A 44 0.86 4.89 21.59
C LYS A 44 1.79 5.43 20.49
N LYS A 45 1.56 5.03 19.23
CA LYS A 45 2.39 5.49 18.10
C LYS A 45 2.04 6.91 17.67
N SER A 46 0.76 7.21 17.56
CA SER A 46 0.27 8.54 17.18
C SER A 46 -1.22 8.70 17.49
N ILE A 47 -1.72 9.94 17.43
CA ILE A 47 -3.16 10.22 17.51
C ILE A 47 -3.91 9.50 16.36
N LEU A 48 -3.29 9.43 15.16
CA LEU A 48 -3.89 8.75 14.02
C LEU A 48 -4.00 7.24 14.23
N SER A 49 -2.98 6.58 14.79
CA SER A 49 -3.05 5.14 15.05
C SER A 49 -4.12 4.79 16.08
N VAL A 50 -4.29 5.62 17.11
CA VAL A 50 -5.38 5.47 18.09
C VAL A 50 -6.74 5.60 17.41
N PHE A 51 -6.94 6.67 16.64
CA PHE A 51 -8.18 6.88 15.90
C PHE A 51 -8.51 5.72 14.94
N LEU A 52 -7.52 5.23 14.20
CA LEU A 52 -7.72 4.10 13.27
C LEU A 52 -8.03 2.81 14.00
N SER A 53 -7.40 2.54 15.15
CA SER A 53 -7.69 1.35 15.94
C SER A 53 -9.14 1.35 16.46
N GLU A 54 -9.62 2.49 16.92
CA GLU A 54 -11.02 2.65 17.34
C GLU A 54 -11.99 2.52 16.14
N LEU A 55 -11.66 3.14 15.00
CA LEU A 55 -12.50 3.11 13.80
C LEU A 55 -12.70 1.69 13.25
N TYR A 56 -11.66 0.87 13.29
CA TYR A 56 -11.66 -0.49 12.74
C TYR A 56 -11.86 -1.59 13.80
N ASP A 57 -12.03 -1.23 15.07
CA ASP A 57 -12.18 -2.15 16.20
C ASP A 57 -11.03 -3.19 16.26
N ILE A 58 -9.79 -2.68 16.20
CA ILE A 58 -8.56 -3.48 16.27
C ILE A 58 -7.62 -2.93 17.34
N ASP A 59 -6.64 -3.72 17.76
CA ASP A 59 -5.61 -3.24 18.67
C ASP A 59 -4.72 -2.19 17.98
N GLU A 60 -4.32 -1.14 18.70
CA GLU A 60 -3.45 -0.08 18.15
C GLU A 60 -2.11 -0.63 17.66
N THR A 61 -1.62 -1.72 18.26
CA THR A 61 -0.39 -2.40 17.81
C THR A 61 -0.50 -2.99 16.40
N GLN A 62 -1.70 -3.23 15.90
CA GLN A 62 -1.97 -3.73 14.55
C GLN A 62 -2.02 -2.62 13.49
N VAL A 63 -1.90 -1.35 13.89
CA VAL A 63 -1.88 -0.21 12.97
C VAL A 63 -0.44 0.12 12.60
N LEU A 64 -0.11 0.06 11.33
CA LEU A 64 1.15 0.56 10.78
C LEU A 64 0.91 1.90 10.08
N LEU A 65 1.70 2.89 10.42
CA LEU A 65 1.69 4.22 9.78
C LEU A 65 2.92 4.40 8.90
N GLY A 66 2.76 5.13 7.80
CA GLY A 66 3.84 5.44 6.87
C GLY A 66 3.50 6.67 6.01
N TYR A 67 4.39 6.99 5.10
CA TYR A 67 4.26 8.13 4.19
C TYR A 67 3.44 7.78 2.94
N GLY A 68 2.18 7.38 3.15
CA GLY A 68 1.28 6.91 2.10
C GLY A 68 1.37 5.41 1.85
N GLY A 69 0.47 4.90 1.00
CA GLY A 69 0.34 3.46 0.72
C GLY A 69 1.57 2.85 0.05
N GLU A 70 2.28 3.62 -0.76
CA GLU A 70 3.52 3.17 -1.42
C GLU A 70 4.61 2.83 -0.40
N ASP A 71 4.83 3.69 0.60
CA ASP A 71 5.81 3.47 1.65
C ASP A 71 5.45 2.23 2.50
N ILE A 72 4.19 2.10 2.90
CA ILE A 72 3.73 0.94 3.68
C ILE A 72 3.88 -0.36 2.89
N LEU A 73 3.53 -0.35 1.61
CA LEU A 73 3.72 -1.49 0.72
C LEU A 73 5.18 -1.90 0.63
N LYS A 74 6.06 -0.92 0.43
CA LYS A 74 7.52 -1.15 0.39
C LYS A 74 8.03 -1.74 1.70
N GLN A 75 7.66 -1.17 2.83
CA GLN A 75 8.05 -1.67 4.14
C GLN A 75 7.60 -3.12 4.35
N ALA A 76 6.35 -3.45 4.00
CA ALA A 76 5.83 -4.80 4.11
C ALA A 76 6.60 -5.79 3.22
N VAL A 77 6.81 -5.46 1.94
CA VAL A 77 7.55 -6.31 1.00
C VAL A 77 8.99 -6.53 1.49
N HIS A 78 9.69 -5.47 1.88
CA HIS A 78 11.05 -5.56 2.39
C HIS A 78 11.11 -6.43 3.66
N TYR A 79 10.22 -6.19 4.61
CA TYR A 79 10.18 -6.95 5.85
C TYR A 79 10.07 -8.46 5.59
N PHE A 80 9.09 -8.87 4.78
CA PHE A 80 8.86 -10.29 4.53
C PHE A 80 9.92 -10.95 3.65
N LEU A 81 10.45 -10.24 2.65
CA LEU A 81 11.47 -10.81 1.75
C LEU A 81 12.89 -10.81 2.32
N THR A 82 13.12 -10.18 3.48
CA THR A 82 14.43 -10.19 4.15
C THR A 82 14.50 -11.10 5.36
N GLN A 83 13.48 -11.94 5.59
CA GLN A 83 13.50 -12.92 6.69
C GLN A 83 14.57 -14.00 6.46
N GLU A 84 15.06 -14.58 7.55
CA GLU A 84 16.18 -15.53 7.56
C GLU A 84 15.92 -16.87 6.87
N ASP A 85 14.64 -17.21 6.61
CA ASP A 85 14.27 -18.46 5.92
C ASP A 85 14.73 -18.52 4.44
N GLY A 86 15.28 -17.44 3.93
CA GLY A 86 15.85 -17.33 2.59
C GLY A 86 14.83 -17.34 1.45
N ASN A 87 13.54 -17.50 1.73
CA ASN A 87 12.50 -17.44 0.70
C ASN A 87 12.20 -15.99 0.33
N LYS A 88 12.51 -15.61 -0.90
CA LYS A 88 12.33 -14.25 -1.43
C LYS A 88 11.33 -14.19 -2.59
N THR A 89 10.48 -15.21 -2.72
CA THR A 89 9.51 -15.28 -3.82
C THR A 89 8.25 -14.50 -3.50
N MET A 90 7.83 -13.65 -4.44
CA MET A 90 6.61 -12.87 -4.39
C MET A 90 5.79 -13.11 -5.66
N LEU A 91 4.52 -13.48 -5.50
CA LEU A 91 3.56 -13.54 -6.60
C LEU A 91 2.84 -12.21 -6.75
N ILE A 92 2.83 -11.68 -7.97
CA ILE A 92 2.17 -10.41 -8.32
C ILE A 92 1.24 -10.63 -9.53
N PRO A 93 0.18 -9.83 -9.70
CA PRO A 93 -0.66 -9.96 -10.89
C PRO A 93 0.09 -9.51 -12.14
N LYS A 94 -0.14 -10.22 -13.25
CA LYS A 94 0.28 -9.78 -14.58
C LYS A 94 -0.52 -8.52 -14.97
N PHE A 95 0.08 -7.63 -15.76
CA PHE A 95 -0.55 -6.37 -16.16
C PHE A 95 -0.98 -5.52 -14.95
N SER A 96 -0.08 -5.33 -14.02
CA SER A 96 -0.28 -4.52 -12.83
C SER A 96 0.83 -3.48 -12.66
N TRP A 97 0.78 -2.74 -11.60
CA TRP A 97 1.73 -1.65 -11.35
C TRP A 97 3.17 -2.17 -11.29
N TRP A 98 4.02 -1.63 -12.14
CA TRP A 98 5.43 -2.02 -12.28
C TRP A 98 6.23 -1.92 -10.97
N TYR A 99 5.80 -1.04 -10.07
CA TYR A 99 6.46 -0.77 -8.81
C TYR A 99 6.51 -2.00 -7.88
N TYR A 100 5.54 -2.91 -7.96
CA TYR A 100 5.56 -4.15 -7.18
C TYR A 100 6.83 -4.97 -7.41
N LYS A 101 7.28 -5.03 -8.66
CA LYS A 101 8.53 -5.69 -9.00
C LYS A 101 9.72 -4.91 -8.47
N SER A 102 9.74 -3.59 -8.65
CA SER A 102 10.86 -2.74 -8.24
C SER A 102 11.15 -2.82 -6.74
N ILE A 103 10.13 -2.78 -5.89
CA ILE A 103 10.34 -2.89 -4.44
C ILE A 103 10.85 -4.26 -3.99
N ALA A 104 10.50 -5.34 -4.70
CA ALA A 104 11.06 -6.66 -4.44
C ALA A 104 12.52 -6.74 -4.91
N ASP A 105 12.84 -6.21 -6.09
CA ASP A 105 14.20 -6.18 -6.64
C ASP A 105 15.20 -5.45 -5.71
N GLU A 106 14.76 -4.40 -5.00
CA GLU A 106 15.60 -3.65 -4.03
C GLU A 106 16.19 -4.53 -2.92
N VAL A 107 15.54 -5.62 -2.58
CA VAL A 107 15.98 -6.58 -1.56
C VAL A 107 16.37 -7.94 -2.14
N ASN A 108 16.67 -7.98 -3.43
CA ASN A 108 16.96 -9.20 -4.19
C ASN A 108 15.82 -10.24 -4.12
N GLY A 109 14.57 -9.75 -4.11
CA GLY A 109 13.38 -10.58 -4.20
C GLY A 109 13.17 -11.11 -5.61
N HIS A 110 12.47 -12.23 -5.72
CA HIS A 110 12.10 -12.85 -6.99
C HIS A 110 10.61 -12.74 -7.21
N THR A 111 10.19 -12.01 -8.26
CA THR A 111 8.78 -11.84 -8.59
C THR A 111 8.36 -12.79 -9.70
N LEU A 112 7.24 -13.48 -9.48
CA LEU A 112 6.55 -14.29 -10.48
C LEU A 112 5.17 -13.69 -10.72
N GLN A 113 4.75 -13.66 -11.99
CA GLN A 113 3.47 -13.07 -12.38
C GLN A 113 2.42 -14.16 -12.59
N TYR A 114 1.32 -14.09 -11.83
CA TYR A 114 0.16 -14.93 -12.10
C TYR A 114 -0.79 -14.24 -13.11
N PRO A 115 -1.46 -15.04 -13.99
CA PRO A 115 -2.19 -14.49 -15.11
C PRO A 115 -3.54 -13.87 -14.71
N LEU A 116 -3.91 -12.85 -15.50
CA LEU A 116 -5.29 -12.37 -15.62
C LEU A 116 -5.79 -12.74 -17.02
N TYR A 117 -7.06 -12.99 -17.16
CA TYR A 117 -7.70 -13.23 -18.46
C TYR A 117 -8.88 -12.29 -18.69
N GLU A 118 -9.17 -12.02 -19.95
CA GLU A 118 -10.32 -11.23 -20.35
C GLU A 118 -11.61 -12.05 -20.20
N ASP A 119 -12.64 -11.43 -19.63
CA ASP A 119 -13.96 -12.00 -19.53
C ASP A 119 -15.02 -10.93 -19.87
N GLY A 120 -15.38 -10.87 -21.14
CA GLY A 120 -16.23 -9.80 -21.68
C GLY A 120 -15.56 -8.44 -21.59
N ASN A 121 -16.13 -7.52 -20.81
CA ASN A 121 -15.60 -6.15 -20.61
C ASN A 121 -14.81 -6.00 -19.31
N THR A 122 -14.37 -7.09 -18.72
CA THR A 122 -13.64 -7.10 -17.44
C THR A 122 -12.46 -8.06 -17.48
N PHE A 123 -11.60 -7.97 -16.47
CA PHE A 123 -10.51 -8.92 -16.26
C PHE A 123 -10.76 -9.71 -14.98
N LYS A 124 -10.40 -10.99 -15.02
CA LYS A 124 -10.49 -11.89 -13.87
C LYS A 124 -9.14 -12.53 -13.58
N TYR A 125 -8.91 -12.82 -12.32
CA TYR A 125 -7.78 -13.64 -11.91
C TYR A 125 -8.02 -15.10 -12.30
N ASP A 126 -6.98 -15.75 -12.85
CA ASP A 126 -6.97 -17.19 -13.07
C ASP A 126 -6.61 -17.88 -11.74
N PHE A 127 -7.63 -18.17 -10.94
CA PHE A 127 -7.45 -18.77 -9.62
C PHE A 127 -6.89 -20.19 -9.66
N GLU A 128 -7.15 -20.97 -10.71
CA GLU A 128 -6.60 -22.31 -10.82
C GLU A 128 -5.08 -22.25 -11.06
N THR A 129 -4.64 -21.45 -12.04
CA THR A 129 -3.21 -21.22 -12.26
C THR A 129 -2.54 -20.59 -11.04
N LEU A 130 -3.19 -19.62 -10.38
CA LEU A 130 -2.66 -19.00 -9.16
C LEU A 130 -2.46 -20.00 -8.04
N LYS A 131 -3.42 -20.92 -7.83
CA LYS A 131 -3.34 -21.97 -6.83
C LYS A 131 -2.17 -22.94 -7.11
N ASP A 132 -2.02 -23.34 -8.36
CA ASP A 132 -0.89 -24.20 -8.76
C ASP A 132 0.45 -23.50 -8.55
N MET A 133 0.54 -22.19 -8.87
CA MET A 133 1.73 -21.39 -8.62
C MET A 133 2.05 -21.28 -7.12
N ILE A 134 1.04 -21.09 -6.27
CA ILE A 134 1.24 -21.03 -4.81
C ILE A 134 1.81 -22.36 -4.31
N GLN A 135 1.25 -23.49 -4.75
CA GLN A 135 1.70 -24.83 -4.32
C GLN A 135 3.11 -25.14 -4.80
N LYS A 136 3.44 -24.79 -6.04
CA LYS A 136 4.72 -25.09 -6.65
C LYS A 136 5.85 -24.20 -6.15
N GLU A 137 5.60 -22.88 -6.11
CA GLU A 137 6.63 -21.88 -5.83
C GLU A 137 6.73 -21.52 -4.34
N ASN A 138 5.73 -21.91 -3.53
CA ASN A 138 5.65 -21.62 -2.10
C ASN A 138 6.03 -20.17 -1.77
N PRO A 139 5.35 -19.15 -2.35
CA PRO A 139 5.78 -17.78 -2.25
C PRO A 139 5.71 -17.25 -0.82
N LYS A 140 6.60 -16.33 -0.47
CA LYS A 140 6.57 -15.62 0.81
C LYS A 140 5.46 -14.57 0.84
N ILE A 141 5.18 -13.95 -0.32
CA ILE A 141 4.15 -12.92 -0.49
C ILE A 141 3.27 -13.27 -1.67
N LEU A 142 1.96 -13.19 -1.46
CA LEU A 142 0.97 -13.10 -2.52
C LEU A 142 0.36 -11.70 -2.49
N LEU A 143 0.55 -10.92 -3.55
CA LEU A 143 -0.06 -9.61 -3.70
C LEU A 143 -1.30 -9.71 -4.57
N LEU A 144 -2.43 -9.28 -4.03
CA LEU A 144 -3.71 -9.14 -4.74
C LEU A 144 -4.04 -7.66 -4.86
N ALA A 145 -4.12 -7.17 -6.08
CA ALA A 145 -4.50 -5.77 -6.33
C ALA A 145 -6.00 -5.70 -6.66
N SER A 146 -6.78 -5.01 -5.80
CA SER A 146 -8.23 -4.84 -6.01
C SER A 146 -8.65 -3.43 -5.59
N PRO A 147 -9.05 -2.58 -6.54
CA PRO A 147 -8.94 -2.76 -7.99
C PRO A 147 -7.47 -2.90 -8.46
N ASN A 148 -7.26 -3.58 -9.59
CA ASN A 148 -5.93 -3.64 -10.21
C ASN A 148 -5.57 -2.28 -10.83
N ASN A 149 -4.28 -1.99 -10.94
CA ASN A 149 -3.75 -0.76 -11.55
C ASN A 149 -2.73 -1.10 -12.64
N PRO A 150 -3.01 -0.74 -13.87
CA PRO A 150 -4.30 -0.43 -14.50
C PRO A 150 -5.19 -1.62 -14.63
#